data_e9643608e9792f300697168b464d4bcc
#
_entry.id   e9643608e9792f300697168b464d4bcc
#
_cell.length_a   1.000
_cell.length_b   1.000
_cell.length_c   1.000
_cell.angle_alpha   90.00
_cell.angle_beta   90.00
_cell.angle_gamma   90.00
#
_symmetry.space_group_name_H-M   'P 1'
#
loop_
_entity.id
_entity.type
_entity.pdbx_description
1 polymer ?
#
loop_
_entity_poly.entity_id
_entity_poly.type
_entity_poly.pdbx_seq_one_letter_code
_entity_poly.pdbx_strand_id
1 'polypeptide(L)'
;MELDLIGGFKMPLAGGTLDVGLTWYMYPGGADNTDFAEPYVKLSGTAGPVNLLAGVAFAPKQEALGNFSNTPQSNGQSKHNLYLWGDASAGIPGTPVTAKAHIGYSDGNPGLGPNGTSVAPTGEYFDWMLGLDYVLGPVTLGAAYVDTDITNAEAAYLQPNFSSTKDGSSIASGKVLFSVTAAF
;
A
#
# COMPACT_ATOMS: atom_id res chain seq x y z
N MET A 1 -10.55 6.90 -13.01
CA MET A 1 -10.46 7.86 -11.86
C MET A 1 -10.72 7.04 -10.61
N GLU A 2 -9.94 7.28 -9.53
CA GLU A 2 -10.15 6.68 -8.22
C GLU A 2 -10.49 7.80 -7.23
N LEU A 3 -11.43 7.56 -6.35
CA LEU A 3 -11.83 8.45 -5.27
C LEU A 3 -11.92 7.64 -3.97
N ASP A 4 -11.11 8.00 -2.99
CA ASP A 4 -11.05 7.32 -1.70
C ASP A 4 -11.72 8.15 -0.62
N LEU A 5 -12.66 7.54 0.09
CA LEU A 5 -13.24 8.10 1.30
C LEU A 5 -12.72 7.33 2.51
N ILE A 6 -12.06 8.04 3.43
CA ILE A 6 -11.49 7.46 4.64
C ILE A 6 -12.18 8.09 5.86
N GLY A 7 -12.64 7.25 6.77
CA GLY A 7 -13.22 7.68 8.04
C GLY A 7 -12.89 6.70 9.16
N GLY A 8 -12.75 7.21 10.38
CA GLY A 8 -12.40 6.36 11.51
C GLY A 8 -12.32 7.11 12.84
N PHE A 9 -11.90 6.39 13.87
CA PHE A 9 -11.74 6.87 15.23
C PHE A 9 -10.35 6.57 15.75
N LYS A 10 -9.73 7.56 16.38
CA LYS A 10 -8.47 7.41 17.11
C LYS A 10 -8.73 7.47 18.60
N MET A 11 -8.17 6.55 19.36
CA MET A 11 -8.28 6.51 20.81
C MET A 11 -6.95 6.16 21.46
N PRO A 12 -6.63 6.77 22.62
CA PRO A 12 -5.44 6.38 23.39
C PRO A 12 -5.57 4.94 23.87
N LEU A 13 -4.47 4.18 23.77
CA LEU A 13 -4.40 2.80 24.28
C LEU A 13 -2.99 2.50 24.81
N ALA A 14 -2.87 2.25 26.11
CA ALA A 14 -1.65 1.75 26.76
C ALA A 14 -0.34 2.52 26.40
N GLY A 15 -0.42 3.85 26.30
CA GLY A 15 0.74 4.70 25.93
C GLY A 15 0.96 4.87 24.43
N GLY A 16 0.08 4.29 23.62
CA GLY A 16 0.02 4.46 22.17
C GLY A 16 -1.32 5.00 21.70
N THR A 17 -1.59 4.85 20.42
CA THR A 17 -2.85 5.23 19.79
C THR A 17 -3.38 4.06 18.95
N LEU A 18 -4.62 3.66 19.23
CA LEU A 18 -5.40 2.78 18.38
C LEU A 18 -6.20 3.63 17.39
N ASP A 19 -6.09 3.31 16.11
CA ASP A 19 -6.83 3.95 15.01
C ASP A 19 -7.61 2.86 14.27
N VAL A 20 -8.94 2.96 14.27
CA VAL A 20 -9.85 2.00 13.62
C VAL A 20 -10.69 2.75 12.62
N GLY A 21 -10.75 2.27 11.40
CA GLY A 21 -11.48 2.97 10.36
C GLY A 21 -11.82 2.10 9.16
N LEU A 22 -12.30 2.78 8.15
CA LEU A 22 -12.72 2.23 6.87
C LEU A 22 -12.20 3.12 5.76
N THR A 23 -11.62 2.52 4.75
CA THR A 23 -11.39 3.14 3.45
C THR A 23 -12.43 2.59 2.47
N TRP A 24 -13.10 3.47 1.73
CA TRP A 24 -13.96 3.11 0.64
C TRP A 24 -13.32 3.59 -0.66
N TYR A 25 -12.91 2.63 -1.47
CA TYR A 25 -12.35 2.86 -2.80
C TYR A 25 -13.48 2.90 -3.82
N MET A 26 -13.59 4.01 -4.55
CA MET A 26 -14.60 4.20 -5.58
C MET A 26 -13.94 4.48 -6.92
N TYR A 27 -14.50 3.92 -7.97
CA TYR A 27 -14.00 4.07 -9.35
C TYR A 27 -15.07 4.69 -10.26
N PRO A 28 -15.39 6.00 -10.09
CA PRO A 28 -16.42 6.66 -10.89
C PRO A 28 -16.14 6.55 -12.40
N GLY A 29 -17.08 5.95 -13.14
CA GLY A 29 -16.94 5.68 -14.57
C GLY A 29 -16.09 4.45 -14.90
N GLY A 30 -15.75 3.63 -13.90
CA GLY A 30 -15.18 2.30 -14.08
C GLY A 30 -16.20 1.27 -14.55
N ALA A 31 -15.79 0.01 -14.63
CA ALA A 31 -16.72 -1.10 -14.84
C ALA A 31 -17.66 -1.26 -13.63
N ASP A 32 -18.81 -1.91 -13.83
CA ASP A 32 -19.72 -2.22 -12.74
C ASP A 32 -19.03 -3.04 -11.65
N ASN A 33 -19.40 -2.79 -10.37
CA ASN A 33 -18.92 -3.52 -9.19
C ASN A 33 -17.40 -3.43 -8.94
N THR A 34 -16.77 -2.29 -9.24
CA THR A 34 -15.34 -2.07 -8.96
C THR A 34 -15.08 -1.37 -7.63
N ASP A 35 -16.11 -0.85 -6.97
CA ASP A 35 -15.99 -0.20 -5.66
C ASP A 35 -15.86 -1.24 -4.55
N PHE A 36 -14.99 -1.00 -3.57
CA PHE A 36 -14.84 -1.89 -2.42
C PHE A 36 -14.52 -1.14 -1.13
N ALA A 37 -14.86 -1.77 -0.01
CA ALA A 37 -14.62 -1.28 1.33
C ALA A 37 -13.51 -2.07 2.01
N GLU A 38 -12.59 -1.37 2.68
CA GLU A 38 -11.45 -1.94 3.39
C GLU A 38 -11.38 -1.40 4.82
N PRO A 39 -11.96 -2.10 5.81
CA PRO A 39 -11.72 -1.85 7.22
C PRO A 39 -10.24 -1.96 7.56
N TYR A 40 -9.77 -1.07 8.47
CA TYR A 40 -8.40 -1.14 8.97
C TYR A 40 -8.32 -0.95 10.49
N VAL A 41 -7.25 -1.46 11.06
CA VAL A 41 -6.83 -1.22 12.44
C VAL A 41 -5.34 -0.89 12.42
N LYS A 42 -4.94 0.19 13.11
CA LYS A 42 -3.55 0.59 13.29
C LYS A 42 -3.27 0.83 14.78
N LEU A 43 -2.14 0.35 15.23
CA LEU A 43 -1.60 0.64 16.57
C LEU A 43 -0.27 1.38 16.39
N SER A 44 -0.16 2.57 16.95
CA SER A 44 1.07 3.36 16.92
C SER A 44 1.51 3.74 18.33
N GLY A 45 2.82 3.90 18.51
CA GLY A 45 3.41 4.28 19.78
C GLY A 45 4.91 4.51 19.67
N THR A 46 5.57 4.68 20.81
CA THR A 46 7.03 4.88 20.87
C THR A 46 7.69 3.81 21.72
N ALA A 47 8.85 3.34 21.27
CA ALA A 47 9.76 2.48 22.04
C ALA A 47 11.12 3.18 22.14
N GLY A 48 11.35 3.87 23.26
CA GLY A 48 12.51 4.75 23.41
C GLY A 48 12.48 5.87 22.35
N PRO A 49 13.53 6.05 21.52
CA PRO A 49 13.58 7.09 20.49
C PRO A 49 12.86 6.69 19.19
N VAL A 50 12.31 5.49 19.10
CA VAL A 50 11.73 4.96 17.88
C VAL A 50 10.22 5.11 17.92
N ASN A 51 9.64 5.73 16.90
CA ASN A 51 8.21 5.69 16.63
C ASN A 51 7.91 4.41 15.84
N LEU A 52 6.88 3.70 16.26
CA LEU A 52 6.45 2.44 15.66
C LEU A 52 4.97 2.51 15.27
N LEU A 53 4.62 1.86 14.19
CA LEU A 53 3.24 1.59 13.80
C LEU A 53 3.15 0.15 13.31
N ALA A 54 2.09 -0.54 13.69
CA ALA A 54 1.66 -1.79 13.07
C ALA A 54 0.22 -1.65 12.60
N GLY A 55 -0.09 -2.15 11.43
CA GLY A 55 -1.40 -2.04 10.84
C GLY A 55 -1.88 -3.32 10.17
N VAL A 56 -3.19 -3.44 10.09
CA VAL A 56 -3.88 -4.43 9.29
C VAL A 56 -5.03 -3.75 8.57
N ALA A 57 -5.14 -3.97 7.28
CA ALA A 57 -6.30 -3.66 6.47
C ALA A 57 -6.85 -4.96 5.88
N PHE A 58 -8.15 -5.16 5.97
CA PHE A 58 -8.79 -6.38 5.48
C PHE A 58 -10.06 -6.05 4.71
N ALA A 59 -9.99 -6.11 3.41
CA ALA A 59 -11.15 -6.03 2.55
C ALA A 59 -11.85 -7.39 2.52
N PRO A 60 -13.07 -7.54 3.09
CA PRO A 60 -13.81 -8.79 3.06
C PRO A 60 -14.19 -9.16 1.63
N LYS A 61 -14.74 -10.37 1.43
CA LYS A 61 -15.14 -10.83 0.10
C LYS A 61 -16.10 -9.86 -0.57
N GLN A 62 -15.62 -9.26 -1.66
CA GLN A 62 -16.37 -8.33 -2.51
C GLN A 62 -16.12 -8.67 -3.97
N GLU A 63 -17.07 -8.34 -4.83
CA GLU A 63 -16.98 -8.63 -6.27
C GLU A 63 -15.84 -7.82 -6.91
N ALA A 64 -15.63 -6.59 -6.46
CA ALA A 64 -14.54 -5.72 -6.90
C ALA A 64 -13.14 -6.34 -6.73
N LEU A 65 -12.95 -7.21 -5.73
CA LEU A 65 -11.71 -7.92 -5.45
C LEU A 65 -11.61 -9.26 -6.19
N GLY A 66 -12.62 -9.63 -6.95
CA GLY A 66 -12.60 -10.74 -7.87
C GLY A 66 -11.69 -10.44 -9.06
N ASN A 67 -11.56 -11.42 -9.94
CA ASN A 67 -10.74 -11.26 -11.13
C ASN A 67 -11.56 -10.74 -12.30
N PHE A 68 -11.28 -9.51 -12.75
CA PHE A 68 -12.02 -8.82 -13.81
C PHE A 68 -11.44 -9.06 -15.22
N SER A 69 -11.02 -10.26 -15.52
CA SER A 69 -10.50 -10.61 -16.85
C SER A 69 -11.59 -10.69 -17.95
N ASN A 70 -12.83 -10.35 -17.64
CA ASN A 70 -14.01 -10.48 -18.52
C ASN A 70 -14.20 -11.89 -19.10
N THR A 71 -13.77 -12.90 -18.39
CA THR A 71 -14.05 -14.29 -18.73
C THR A 71 -15.30 -14.78 -18.00
N PRO A 72 -16.02 -15.79 -18.53
CA PRO A 72 -17.16 -16.37 -17.80
C PRO A 72 -16.80 -16.89 -16.41
N GLN A 73 -15.54 -17.29 -16.20
CA GLN A 73 -15.04 -17.81 -14.93
C GLN A 73 -14.79 -16.72 -13.89
N SER A 74 -14.51 -15.49 -14.32
CA SER A 74 -14.27 -14.35 -13.41
C SER A 74 -15.56 -13.59 -13.05
N ASN A 75 -16.61 -13.76 -13.81
CA ASN A 75 -17.86 -13.02 -13.62
C ASN A 75 -18.55 -13.42 -12.30
N GLY A 76 -18.89 -12.43 -11.47
CA GLY A 76 -19.57 -12.62 -10.19
C GLY A 76 -18.75 -13.26 -9.09
N GLN A 77 -17.45 -13.47 -9.28
CA GLN A 77 -16.58 -13.97 -8.21
C GLN A 77 -16.28 -12.87 -7.18
N SER A 78 -16.38 -13.23 -5.90
CA SER A 78 -16.02 -12.35 -4.78
C SER A 78 -14.80 -12.88 -4.05
N LYS A 79 -13.81 -12.03 -3.84
CA LYS A 79 -12.55 -12.33 -3.15
C LYS A 79 -12.28 -11.31 -2.05
N HIS A 80 -11.40 -11.65 -1.14
CA HIS A 80 -10.89 -10.78 -0.09
C HIS A 80 -9.47 -10.31 -0.40
N ASN A 81 -9.02 -9.29 0.33
CA ASN A 81 -7.62 -8.88 0.36
C ASN A 81 -7.21 -8.58 1.80
N LEU A 82 -6.02 -8.99 2.18
CA LEU A 82 -5.38 -8.67 3.45
C LEU A 82 -4.10 -7.89 3.19
N TYR A 83 -3.90 -6.80 3.92
CA TYR A 83 -2.62 -6.09 3.95
C TYR A 83 -2.18 -5.92 5.41
N LEU A 84 -0.98 -6.40 5.71
CA LEU A 84 -0.31 -6.25 7.00
C LEU A 84 0.91 -5.37 6.81
N TRP A 85 1.13 -4.42 7.72
CA TRP A 85 2.34 -3.60 7.60
C TRP A 85 2.89 -3.14 8.96
N GLY A 86 4.16 -2.76 8.92
CA GLY A 86 4.86 -2.13 10.01
C GLY A 86 5.73 -0.97 9.54
N ASP A 87 5.70 0.11 10.31
CA ASP A 87 6.52 1.29 10.10
C ASP A 87 7.39 1.54 11.32
N ALA A 88 8.60 2.02 11.08
CA ALA A 88 9.49 2.51 12.10
C ALA A 88 10.15 3.82 11.68
N SER A 89 10.30 4.77 12.61
CA SER A 89 11.07 5.99 12.37
C SER A 89 11.79 6.46 13.60
N ALA A 90 13.00 7.00 13.43
CA ALA A 90 13.80 7.55 14.50
C ALA A 90 14.62 8.75 14.04
N GLY A 91 14.63 9.82 14.83
CA GLY A 91 15.56 10.93 14.62
C GLY A 91 16.99 10.50 14.91
N ILE A 92 17.92 10.89 14.04
CA ILE A 92 19.36 10.65 14.26
C ILE A 92 19.88 11.73 15.22
N PRO A 93 20.38 11.38 16.43
CA PRO A 93 20.76 12.36 17.44
C PRO A 93 21.79 13.39 16.92
N GLY A 94 21.55 14.66 17.23
CA GLY A 94 22.43 15.77 16.83
C GLY A 94 22.34 16.18 15.36
N THR A 95 21.37 15.66 14.63
CA THR A 95 21.14 15.99 13.20
C THR A 95 19.67 16.32 12.93
N PRO A 96 19.35 17.04 11.87
CA PRO A 96 17.97 17.24 11.40
C PRO A 96 17.45 16.07 10.54
N VAL A 97 18.02 14.88 10.69
CA VAL A 97 17.71 13.69 9.88
C VAL A 97 16.85 12.72 10.68
N THR A 98 15.81 12.18 10.02
CA THR A 98 14.99 11.06 10.50
C THR A 98 15.18 9.86 9.57
N ALA A 99 15.56 8.71 10.12
CA ALA A 99 15.55 7.44 9.40
C ALA A 99 14.15 6.83 9.46
N LYS A 100 13.74 6.19 8.35
CA LYS A 100 12.42 5.54 8.21
C LYS A 100 12.57 4.16 7.59
N ALA A 101 11.74 3.23 8.03
CA ALA A 101 11.60 1.90 7.45
C ALA A 101 10.12 1.51 7.38
N HIS A 102 9.78 0.75 6.37
CA HIS A 102 8.49 0.15 6.16
C HIS A 102 8.66 -1.30 5.70
N ILE A 103 7.74 -2.16 6.10
CA ILE A 103 7.56 -3.50 5.53
C ILE A 103 6.05 -3.77 5.44
N GLY A 104 5.61 -4.26 4.29
CA GLY A 104 4.24 -4.66 4.01
C GLY A 104 4.15 -6.08 3.49
N TYR A 105 3.01 -6.72 3.72
CA TYR A 105 2.65 -8.02 3.16
C TYR A 105 1.20 -7.95 2.68
N SER A 106 0.98 -8.29 1.44
CA SER A 106 -0.34 -8.38 0.83
C SER A 106 -0.66 -9.83 0.47
N ASP A 107 -1.89 -10.26 0.79
CA ASP A 107 -2.45 -11.56 0.40
C ASP A 107 -3.86 -11.34 -0.16
N GLY A 108 -4.09 -11.76 -1.39
CA GLY A 108 -5.36 -11.53 -2.07
C GLY A 108 -5.60 -12.49 -3.22
N ASN A 109 -6.44 -12.07 -4.14
CA ASN A 109 -6.78 -12.87 -5.30
C ASN A 109 -5.69 -12.77 -6.37
N PRO A 110 -5.04 -13.87 -6.75
CA PRO A 110 -4.04 -13.84 -7.82
C PRO A 110 -4.67 -13.41 -9.16
N GLY A 111 -3.91 -12.66 -9.94
CA GLY A 111 -4.27 -12.29 -11.31
C GLY A 111 -4.33 -13.51 -12.23
N LEU A 112 -5.14 -13.41 -13.29
CA LEU A 112 -5.29 -14.49 -14.30
C LEU A 112 -4.42 -14.24 -15.54
N GLY A 113 -3.24 -13.69 -15.39
CA GLY A 113 -2.36 -13.37 -16.50
C GLY A 113 -2.69 -12.04 -17.19
N PRO A 114 -2.34 -11.87 -18.48
CA PRO A 114 -2.50 -10.59 -19.16
C PRO A 114 -3.93 -10.07 -19.11
N ASN A 115 -4.07 -8.78 -18.79
CA ASN A 115 -5.35 -8.06 -18.62
C ASN A 115 -6.24 -8.56 -17.46
N GLY A 116 -5.75 -9.48 -16.62
CA GLY A 116 -6.40 -9.79 -15.35
C GLY A 116 -6.16 -8.65 -14.36
N THR A 117 -7.18 -8.26 -13.60
CA THR A 117 -7.06 -7.22 -12.57
C THR A 117 -7.34 -7.79 -11.20
N SER A 118 -6.53 -7.40 -10.23
CA SER A 118 -6.64 -7.80 -8.83
C SER A 118 -5.84 -6.80 -7.97
N VAL A 119 -6.18 -6.65 -6.70
CA VAL A 119 -5.43 -5.82 -5.75
C VAL A 119 -4.06 -6.44 -5.45
N ALA A 120 -3.97 -7.76 -5.45
CA ALA A 120 -2.73 -8.51 -5.31
C ALA A 120 -2.58 -9.53 -6.45
N PRO A 121 -2.25 -9.09 -7.69
CA PRO A 121 -2.26 -9.96 -8.87
C PRO A 121 -1.29 -11.15 -8.81
N THR A 122 -0.25 -11.11 -7.97
CA THR A 122 0.64 -12.24 -7.69
C THR A 122 0.03 -13.27 -6.74
N GLY A 123 -1.09 -12.93 -6.08
CA GLY A 123 -1.68 -13.67 -4.97
C GLY A 123 -1.16 -13.14 -3.63
N GLU A 124 0.13 -13.09 -3.46
CA GLU A 124 0.82 -12.50 -2.32
C GLU A 124 2.09 -11.79 -2.76
N TYR A 125 2.51 -10.78 -2.01
CA TYR A 125 3.82 -10.15 -2.17
C TYR A 125 4.22 -9.39 -0.90
N PHE A 126 5.52 -9.19 -0.76
CA PHE A 126 6.10 -8.25 0.21
C PHE A 126 6.51 -6.97 -0.47
N ASP A 127 6.39 -5.87 0.26
CA ASP A 127 6.97 -4.59 -0.10
C ASP A 127 7.77 -4.01 1.07
N TRP A 128 8.78 -3.19 0.78
CA TRP A 128 9.60 -2.54 1.81
C TRP A 128 10.15 -1.21 1.34
N MET A 129 10.46 -0.37 2.33
CA MET A 129 11.10 0.92 2.12
C MET A 129 12.13 1.20 3.21
N LEU A 130 13.26 1.77 2.79
CA LEU A 130 14.22 2.42 3.67
C LEU A 130 14.44 3.84 3.21
N GLY A 131 14.31 4.80 4.12
CA GLY A 131 14.36 6.22 3.77
C GLY A 131 14.98 7.11 4.82
N LEU A 132 15.32 8.31 4.38
CA LEU A 132 15.82 9.40 5.21
C LEU A 132 15.05 10.67 4.88
N ASP A 133 14.66 11.42 5.91
CA ASP A 133 14.10 12.75 5.79
C ASP A 133 15.07 13.77 6.41
N TYR A 134 15.33 14.85 5.71
CA TYR A 134 16.11 15.99 6.19
C TYR A 134 15.18 17.20 6.35
N VAL A 135 15.08 17.71 7.59
CA VAL A 135 14.20 18.84 7.93
C VAL A 135 14.98 20.16 7.80
N LEU A 136 14.47 21.05 6.96
CA LEU A 136 15.01 22.39 6.72
C LEU A 136 13.92 23.45 6.93
N GLY A 137 13.73 23.91 8.16
CA GLY A 137 12.64 24.82 8.50
C GLY A 137 11.28 24.20 8.19
N PRO A 138 10.42 24.87 7.37
CA PRO A 138 9.12 24.32 7.01
C PRO A 138 9.19 23.26 5.89
N VAL A 139 10.38 23.00 5.36
CA VAL A 139 10.58 22.06 4.24
C VAL A 139 11.25 20.79 4.75
N THR A 140 10.76 19.63 4.32
CA THR A 140 11.39 18.33 4.51
C THR A 140 11.77 17.76 3.14
N LEU A 141 13.04 17.39 3.01
CA LEU A 141 13.57 16.69 1.83
C LEU A 141 13.69 15.21 2.17
N GLY A 142 13.05 14.36 1.39
CA GLY A 142 13.07 12.92 1.59
C GLY A 142 13.80 12.19 0.45
N ALA A 143 14.50 11.12 0.81
CA ALA A 143 15.02 10.13 -0.13
C ALA A 143 14.71 8.73 0.42
N ALA A 144 14.16 7.85 -0.41
CA ALA A 144 13.82 6.49 0.01
C ALA A 144 14.10 5.49 -1.12
N TYR A 145 14.63 4.34 -0.76
CA TYR A 145 14.63 3.15 -1.60
C TYR A 145 13.38 2.34 -1.29
N VAL A 146 12.62 2.02 -2.31
CA VAL A 146 11.41 1.18 -2.25
C VAL A 146 11.57 -0.01 -3.17
N ASP A 147 11.07 -1.17 -2.77
CA ASP A 147 11.13 -2.37 -3.58
C ASP A 147 10.02 -3.35 -3.18
N THR A 148 9.82 -4.37 -4.01
CA THR A 148 8.93 -5.50 -3.75
C THR A 148 9.62 -6.80 -4.12
N ASP A 149 9.10 -7.94 -3.66
CA ASP A 149 9.57 -9.26 -4.10
C ASP A 149 8.94 -9.73 -5.42
N ILE A 150 8.14 -8.88 -6.07
CA ILE A 150 7.53 -9.17 -7.38
C ILE A 150 8.63 -9.23 -8.45
N THR A 151 8.80 -10.40 -9.04
CA THR A 151 9.83 -10.63 -10.04
C THR A 151 9.49 -9.99 -11.40
N ASN A 152 10.53 -9.74 -12.21
CA ASN A 152 10.32 -9.24 -13.58
C ASN A 152 9.50 -10.23 -14.43
N ALA A 153 9.58 -11.53 -14.16
CA ALA A 153 8.80 -12.56 -14.87
C ALA A 153 7.31 -12.46 -14.52
N GLU A 154 6.98 -12.24 -13.23
CA GLU A 154 5.61 -12.01 -12.79
C GLU A 154 5.05 -10.71 -13.36
N ALA A 155 5.81 -9.61 -13.29
CA ALA A 155 5.41 -8.35 -13.87
C ALA A 155 5.15 -8.45 -15.38
N ALA A 156 5.96 -9.21 -16.11
CA ALA A 156 5.76 -9.44 -17.54
C ALA A 156 4.55 -10.32 -17.84
N TYR A 157 4.29 -11.33 -17.01
CA TYR A 157 3.13 -12.22 -17.16
C TYR A 157 1.81 -11.52 -16.80
N LEU A 158 1.81 -10.69 -15.78
CA LEU A 158 0.62 -10.03 -15.24
C LEU A 158 0.34 -8.64 -15.84
N GLN A 159 0.93 -8.34 -17.01
CA GLN A 159 0.67 -7.07 -17.68
C GLN A 159 -0.84 -6.78 -17.83
N PRO A 160 -1.26 -5.50 -17.63
CA PRO A 160 -0.45 -4.31 -17.37
C PRO A 160 -0.23 -3.99 -15.88
N ASN A 161 -0.61 -4.86 -14.93
CA ASN A 161 -0.70 -4.52 -13.51
C ASN A 161 0.62 -3.99 -12.91
N PHE A 162 1.75 -4.64 -13.17
CA PHE A 162 3.05 -4.26 -12.62
C PHE A 162 4.06 -3.82 -13.69
N SER A 163 3.57 -3.38 -14.84
CA SER A 163 4.40 -2.96 -15.95
C SER A 163 3.99 -1.60 -16.49
N SER A 164 4.99 -0.87 -16.97
CA SER A 164 4.80 0.41 -17.64
C SER A 164 4.02 0.19 -18.94
N THR A 165 2.97 0.97 -19.15
CA THR A 165 2.22 0.98 -20.43
C THR A 165 3.03 1.53 -21.59
N LYS A 166 4.15 2.21 -21.30
CA LYS A 166 5.02 2.82 -22.32
C LYS A 166 5.92 1.80 -23.01
N ASP A 167 6.51 0.90 -22.26
CA ASP A 167 7.58 0.03 -22.74
C ASP A 167 7.54 -1.40 -22.15
N GLY A 168 6.55 -1.69 -21.31
CA GLY A 168 6.39 -3.00 -20.68
C GLY A 168 7.40 -3.30 -19.55
N SER A 169 8.24 -2.32 -19.17
CA SER A 169 9.20 -2.51 -18.08
C SER A 169 8.48 -2.65 -16.73
N SER A 170 9.08 -3.42 -15.80
CA SER A 170 8.53 -3.56 -14.45
C SER A 170 8.50 -2.23 -13.72
N ILE A 171 7.34 -1.90 -13.11
CA ILE A 171 7.18 -0.76 -12.19
C ILE A 171 7.23 -1.19 -10.73
N ALA A 172 7.26 -2.51 -10.45
CA ALA A 172 7.34 -3.09 -9.11
C ALA A 172 8.79 -3.31 -8.63
N SER A 173 9.79 -3.17 -9.51
CA SER A 173 11.20 -3.31 -9.16
C SER A 173 11.72 -2.12 -8.35
N GLY A 174 12.79 -2.36 -7.60
CA GLY A 174 13.43 -1.37 -6.71
C GLY A 174 13.73 -0.03 -7.35
N LYS A 175 13.39 1.05 -6.65
CA LYS A 175 13.55 2.43 -7.10
C LYS A 175 13.97 3.34 -5.96
N VAL A 176 14.68 4.41 -6.31
CA VAL A 176 14.93 5.53 -5.40
C VAL A 176 13.92 6.63 -5.70
N LEU A 177 13.20 7.03 -4.65
CA LEU A 177 12.24 8.12 -4.69
C LEU A 177 12.80 9.33 -3.96
N PHE A 178 12.56 10.52 -4.49
CA PHE A 178 12.82 11.78 -3.82
C PHE A 178 11.53 12.53 -3.58
N SER A 179 11.41 13.15 -2.41
CA SER A 179 10.23 13.92 -2.02
C SER A 179 10.61 15.27 -1.44
N VAL A 180 9.72 16.24 -1.63
CA VAL A 180 9.78 17.55 -0.98
C VAL A 180 8.42 17.79 -0.35
N THR A 181 8.39 18.00 0.96
CA THR A 181 7.17 18.32 1.71
C THR A 181 7.33 19.69 2.35
N ALA A 182 6.32 20.55 2.23
CA ALA A 182 6.27 21.82 2.91
C ALA A 182 5.06 21.88 3.84
N ALA A 183 5.26 22.33 5.08
CA ALA A 183 4.21 22.56 6.08
C ALA A 183 4.09 24.07 6.37
N PHE A 184 2.86 24.61 6.29
CA PHE A 184 2.56 26.02 6.49
C PHE A 184 1.64 26.25 7.69
#